data_20ef6a0711b7a570c0954dc831814f93
#
_entry.id   20ef6a0711b7a570c0954dc831814f93
#
_cell.length_a   1.000
_cell.length_b   1.000
_cell.length_c   1.000
_cell.angle_alpha   90.00
_cell.angle_beta   90.00
_cell.angle_gamma   90.00
#
_symmetry.space_group_name_H-M   'P 1'
#
loop_
_entity.id
_entity.type
_entity.pdbx_description
1 polymer ?
#
loop_
_entity_poly.entity_id
_entity_poly.type
_entity_poly.pdbx_seq_one_letter_code
_entity_poly.pdbx_strand_id
1 'polypeptide(L)'
;MTNAITEQELTEARQIWGDALVAISKAFDTDGIESARAVANGAIDAAYGYNLGPVLFKPTMASGEQTFRPTREGALAYFVGHDSGYPLDGGFGIKGWRTVVSETAATFIDGDVAMWMGWVTFTDKDGNVTKVDKSWGYKKDEEGKEQHAEAHLF
;
A
#
# COMPACT_ATOMS: atom_id res chain seq x y z
N MET A 1 -17.82 -22.75 8.02
CA MET A 1 -16.82 -21.69 8.20
C MET A 1 -16.84 -20.76 7.05
N THR A 2 -17.03 -19.52 7.31
CA THR A 2 -17.03 -18.53 6.25
C THR A 2 -15.64 -17.91 6.13
N ASN A 3 -15.22 -17.61 4.90
CA ASN A 3 -14.00 -16.89 4.63
C ASN A 3 -14.32 -15.43 4.37
N ALA A 4 -15.31 -14.90 5.09
CA ALA A 4 -15.77 -13.53 4.89
C ALA A 4 -14.81 -12.53 5.53
N ILE A 5 -14.61 -11.43 4.84
CA ILE A 5 -13.85 -10.29 5.37
C ILE A 5 -14.70 -9.56 6.41
N THR A 6 -14.06 -9.09 7.47
CA THR A 6 -14.71 -8.27 8.50
C THR A 6 -14.22 -6.84 8.44
N GLU A 7 -15.00 -5.91 9.00
CA GLU A 7 -14.58 -4.52 9.16
C GLU A 7 -13.28 -4.40 9.93
N GLN A 8 -13.11 -5.22 10.96
CA GLN A 8 -11.90 -5.20 11.76
C GLN A 8 -10.68 -5.62 10.93
N GLU A 9 -10.81 -6.63 10.08
CA GLU A 9 -9.72 -7.05 9.20
C GLU A 9 -9.32 -5.95 8.23
N LEU A 10 -10.29 -5.19 7.72
CA LEU A 10 -9.99 -4.05 6.85
C LEU A 10 -9.27 -2.94 7.60
N THR A 11 -9.66 -2.66 8.83
CA THR A 11 -8.99 -1.67 9.66
C THR A 11 -7.54 -2.08 9.92
N GLU A 12 -7.32 -3.36 10.23
CA GLU A 12 -5.99 -3.89 10.46
C GLU A 12 -5.13 -3.85 9.20
N ALA A 13 -5.72 -4.17 8.05
CA ALA A 13 -5.00 -4.12 6.78
C ALA A 13 -4.52 -2.70 6.45
N ARG A 14 -5.37 -1.70 6.70
CA ARG A 14 -4.98 -0.31 6.48
C ARG A 14 -3.88 0.12 7.46
N GLN A 15 -3.96 -0.34 8.71
CA GLN A 15 -2.94 -0.04 9.70
C GLN A 15 -1.59 -0.67 9.32
N ILE A 16 -1.61 -1.91 8.86
CA ILE A 16 -0.41 -2.62 8.40
C ILE A 16 0.21 -1.87 7.22
N TRP A 17 -0.61 -1.41 6.28
CA TRP A 17 -0.13 -0.64 5.15
C TRP A 17 0.55 0.66 5.59
N GLY A 18 -0.08 1.39 6.49
CA GLY A 18 0.47 2.64 7.01
C GLY A 18 1.77 2.43 7.77
N ASP A 19 1.83 1.41 8.62
CA ASP A 19 3.03 1.07 9.39
C ASP A 19 4.17 0.64 8.46
N ALA A 20 3.84 -0.08 7.39
CA ALA A 20 4.83 -0.50 6.40
C ALA A 20 5.43 0.71 5.68
N LEU A 21 4.60 1.68 5.31
CA LEU A 21 5.08 2.89 4.65
C LEU A 21 6.03 3.67 5.56
N VAL A 22 5.70 3.80 6.82
CA VAL A 22 6.57 4.45 7.82
C VAL A 22 7.88 3.68 7.96
N ALA A 23 7.83 2.35 7.99
CA ALA A 23 9.03 1.52 8.07
C ALA A 23 9.95 1.72 6.86
N ILE A 24 9.39 1.82 5.66
CA ILE A 24 10.17 2.09 4.45
C ILE A 24 10.89 3.44 4.58
N SER A 25 10.16 4.48 4.99
CA SER A 25 10.73 5.81 5.16
C SER A 25 11.84 5.84 6.19
N LYS A 26 11.63 5.19 7.34
CA LYS A 26 12.66 5.12 8.39
C LYS A 26 13.90 4.35 7.93
N ALA A 27 13.70 3.25 7.22
CA ALA A 27 14.81 2.45 6.70
C ALA A 27 15.66 3.28 5.75
N PHE A 28 15.02 4.05 4.88
CA PHE A 28 15.74 4.93 3.96
C PHE A 28 16.53 6.00 4.70
N ASP A 29 15.92 6.66 5.67
CA ASP A 29 16.58 7.74 6.43
C ASP A 29 17.75 7.24 7.25
N THR A 30 17.69 6.00 7.74
CA THR A 30 18.73 5.44 8.60
C THR A 30 19.83 4.75 7.79
N ASP A 31 19.46 3.93 6.81
CA ASP A 31 20.38 2.99 6.14
C ASP A 31 20.42 3.12 4.60
N GLY A 32 19.60 4.00 4.02
CA GLY A 32 19.64 4.29 2.59
C GLY A 32 18.74 3.38 1.75
N ILE A 33 18.94 3.45 0.41
CA ILE A 33 17.99 2.86 -0.55
C ILE A 33 17.92 1.34 -0.49
N GLU A 34 19.01 0.64 -0.25
CA GLU A 34 18.97 -0.83 -0.23
C GLU A 34 18.15 -1.35 0.95
N SER A 35 18.26 -0.69 2.10
CA SER A 35 17.45 -1.04 3.27
C SER A 35 15.97 -0.74 3.00
N ALA A 36 15.67 0.42 2.43
CA ALA A 36 14.31 0.79 2.07
C ALA A 36 13.71 -0.20 1.07
N ARG A 37 14.49 -0.61 0.08
CA ARG A 37 14.03 -1.58 -0.93
C ARG A 37 13.71 -2.94 -0.30
N ALA A 38 14.53 -3.40 0.63
CA ALA A 38 14.27 -4.66 1.33
C ALA A 38 12.98 -4.61 2.15
N VAL A 39 12.75 -3.52 2.87
CA VAL A 39 11.52 -3.32 3.64
C VAL A 39 10.31 -3.23 2.72
N ALA A 40 10.43 -2.49 1.61
CA ALA A 40 9.34 -2.34 0.65
C ALA A 40 8.99 -3.67 -0.02
N ASN A 41 9.97 -4.50 -0.35
CA ASN A 41 9.73 -5.83 -0.90
C ASN A 41 8.87 -6.68 0.05
N GLY A 42 9.22 -6.69 1.32
CA GLY A 42 8.46 -7.41 2.33
C GLY A 42 7.05 -6.87 2.49
N ALA A 43 6.89 -5.55 2.47
CA ALA A 43 5.60 -4.90 2.59
C ALA A 43 4.68 -5.22 1.41
N ILE A 44 5.21 -5.20 0.19
CA ILE A 44 4.44 -5.52 -1.01
C ILE A 44 3.98 -6.98 -0.96
N ASP A 45 4.86 -7.90 -0.58
CA ASP A 45 4.51 -9.31 -0.47
C ASP A 45 3.45 -9.55 0.60
N ALA A 46 3.47 -8.80 1.68
CA ALA A 46 2.49 -8.96 2.77
C ALA A 46 1.16 -8.30 2.49
N ALA A 47 1.13 -7.17 1.78
CA ALA A 47 -0.06 -6.33 1.66
C ALA A 47 -0.73 -6.35 0.28
N TYR A 48 -0.01 -6.72 -0.76
CA TYR A 48 -0.52 -6.66 -2.13
C TYR A 48 -0.69 -8.05 -2.72
N GLY A 49 -1.78 -8.26 -3.45
CA GLY A 49 -2.13 -9.57 -4.00
C GLY A 49 -1.47 -9.95 -5.31
N TYR A 50 -0.24 -9.52 -5.57
CA TYR A 50 0.46 -9.87 -6.82
C TYR A 50 0.66 -11.36 -7.00
N ASN A 51 0.68 -12.13 -5.92
CA ASN A 51 0.74 -13.59 -6.00
C ASN A 51 -0.55 -14.22 -6.53
N LEU A 52 -1.66 -13.48 -6.52
CA LEU A 52 -2.95 -13.94 -7.03
C LEU A 52 -3.18 -13.54 -8.48
N GLY A 53 -2.42 -12.58 -8.98
CA GLY A 53 -2.58 -12.05 -10.33
C GLY A 53 -2.21 -10.58 -10.39
N PRO A 54 -2.57 -9.88 -11.48
CA PRO A 54 -2.35 -8.45 -11.55
C PRO A 54 -3.11 -7.72 -10.44
N VAL A 55 -2.47 -6.73 -9.85
CA VAL A 55 -3.14 -5.83 -8.90
C VAL A 55 -3.53 -4.56 -9.66
N LEU A 56 -4.76 -4.14 -9.49
CA LEU A 56 -5.28 -2.94 -10.16
C LEU A 56 -4.81 -1.71 -9.39
N PHE A 57 -3.52 -1.46 -9.46
CA PHE A 57 -2.86 -0.40 -8.69
C PHE A 57 -2.65 0.83 -9.57
N LYS A 58 -3.33 1.89 -9.19
CA LYS A 58 -3.12 3.23 -9.75
C LYS A 58 -2.62 4.10 -8.61
N PRO A 59 -1.29 4.20 -8.42
CA PRO A 59 -0.74 4.99 -7.32
C PRO A 59 -1.17 6.45 -7.41
N THR A 60 -1.41 7.05 -6.25
CA THR A 60 -1.95 8.41 -6.17
C THR A 60 -1.10 9.44 -6.92
N MET A 61 0.20 9.31 -6.82
CA MET A 61 1.14 10.29 -7.39
C MET A 61 1.78 9.84 -8.70
N ALA A 62 1.43 8.67 -9.22
CA ALA A 62 1.95 8.21 -10.50
C ALA A 62 1.30 8.98 -11.66
N SER A 63 2.06 9.23 -12.70
CA SER A 63 1.59 10.00 -13.85
C SER A 63 2.26 9.52 -15.13
N GLY A 64 1.74 9.99 -16.27
CA GLY A 64 2.28 9.66 -17.59
C GLY A 64 1.89 8.26 -18.04
N GLU A 65 2.72 7.68 -18.90
CA GLU A 65 2.44 6.37 -19.49
C GLU A 65 2.44 5.24 -18.47
N GLN A 66 3.18 5.39 -17.37
CA GLN A 66 3.30 4.38 -16.34
C GLN A 66 2.41 4.68 -15.13
N THR A 67 1.24 5.26 -15.36
CA THR A 67 0.29 5.57 -14.29
C THR A 67 -0.24 4.33 -13.59
N PHE A 68 -0.38 3.22 -14.31
CA PHE A 68 -0.91 1.97 -13.75
C PHE A 68 0.22 0.99 -13.45
N ARG A 69 0.12 0.33 -12.31
CA ARG A 69 1.18 -0.57 -11.83
C ARG A 69 0.64 -1.97 -11.56
N PRO A 70 0.28 -2.72 -12.62
CA PRO A 70 -0.30 -4.06 -12.44
C PRO A 70 0.72 -5.11 -12.03
N THR A 71 2.02 -4.78 -12.02
CA THR A 71 3.08 -5.72 -11.66
C THR A 71 3.77 -5.30 -10.36
N ARG A 72 4.31 -6.30 -9.67
CA ARG A 72 5.05 -6.09 -8.44
C ARG A 72 6.23 -5.14 -8.62
N GLU A 73 6.94 -5.28 -9.74
CA GLU A 73 8.07 -4.41 -10.07
C GLU A 73 7.66 -2.94 -10.15
N GLY A 74 6.54 -2.67 -10.81
CA GLY A 74 6.02 -1.31 -10.92
C GLY A 74 5.61 -0.72 -9.57
N ALA A 75 5.07 -1.54 -8.67
CA ALA A 75 4.74 -1.11 -7.33
C ALA A 75 5.99 -0.77 -6.52
N LEU A 76 7.01 -1.62 -6.59
CA LEU A 76 8.26 -1.37 -5.89
C LEU A 76 8.92 -0.06 -6.34
N ALA A 77 8.97 0.17 -7.65
CA ALA A 77 9.52 1.40 -8.21
C ALA A 77 8.79 2.63 -7.68
N TYR A 78 7.47 2.56 -7.58
CA TYR A 78 6.69 3.67 -7.04
C TYR A 78 7.07 3.99 -5.59
N PHE A 79 7.23 2.98 -4.75
CA PHE A 79 7.49 3.20 -3.34
C PHE A 79 8.91 3.66 -3.02
N VAL A 80 9.91 3.17 -3.75
CA VAL A 80 11.30 3.49 -3.41
C VAL A 80 12.04 4.29 -4.47
N GLY A 81 11.50 4.43 -5.66
CA GLY A 81 12.19 5.11 -6.75
C GLY A 81 13.48 4.42 -7.14
N HIS A 82 14.46 5.18 -7.60
CA HIS A 82 15.81 4.69 -7.97
C HIS A 82 15.78 3.56 -9.00
N ASP A 83 14.81 3.60 -9.91
CA ASP A 83 14.65 2.62 -10.97
C ASP A 83 14.58 3.35 -12.30
N SER A 84 15.59 3.13 -13.17
CA SER A 84 15.66 3.80 -14.46
C SER A 84 14.52 3.41 -15.41
N GLY A 85 13.87 2.28 -15.16
CA GLY A 85 12.70 1.86 -15.90
C GLY A 85 11.44 2.67 -15.58
N TYR A 86 11.47 3.44 -14.48
CA TYR A 86 10.37 4.28 -14.03
C TYR A 86 10.91 5.66 -13.66
N PRO A 87 11.32 6.44 -14.68
CA PRO A 87 12.06 7.69 -14.44
C PRO A 87 11.27 8.79 -13.73
N LEU A 88 9.94 8.72 -13.72
CA LEU A 88 9.13 9.72 -13.03
C LEU A 88 8.92 9.43 -11.55
N ASP A 89 9.36 8.26 -11.07
CA ASP A 89 9.16 7.86 -9.68
C ASP A 89 10.29 8.40 -8.79
N GLY A 90 9.91 9.28 -7.86
CA GLY A 90 10.84 9.78 -6.86
C GLY A 90 10.86 8.96 -5.57
N GLY A 91 9.99 7.97 -5.48
CA GLY A 91 9.86 7.12 -4.28
C GLY A 91 8.88 7.70 -3.27
N PHE A 92 7.62 7.35 -3.42
CA PHE A 92 6.60 7.84 -2.48
C PHE A 92 6.87 7.38 -1.05
N GLY A 93 7.41 6.18 -0.89
CA GLY A 93 7.66 5.57 0.42
C GLY A 93 8.90 6.10 1.14
N ILE A 94 9.77 6.86 0.46
CA ILE A 94 11.00 7.35 1.06
C ILE A 94 10.98 8.86 1.34
N LYS A 95 9.79 9.42 1.52
CA LYS A 95 9.62 10.85 1.76
C LYS A 95 9.60 11.24 3.24
N GLY A 96 10.09 10.38 4.10
CA GLY A 96 10.21 10.69 5.52
C GLY A 96 8.93 10.54 6.32
N TRP A 97 8.01 9.68 5.88
CA TRP A 97 6.73 9.49 6.57
C TRP A 97 6.92 8.97 7.99
N ARG A 98 6.16 9.52 8.94
CA ARG A 98 6.20 9.13 10.35
C ARG A 98 4.85 8.68 10.89
N THR A 99 3.74 9.22 10.35
CA THR A 99 2.41 8.76 10.72
C THR A 99 1.53 8.66 9.49
N VAL A 100 0.65 7.66 9.49
CA VAL A 100 -0.34 7.45 8.44
C VAL A 100 -1.67 7.16 9.13
N VAL A 101 -2.69 7.96 8.82
CA VAL A 101 -4.01 7.83 9.43
C VAL A 101 -5.05 7.72 8.32
N SER A 102 -5.94 6.75 8.42
CA SER A 102 -7.03 6.59 7.46
C SER A 102 -8.37 6.93 8.09
N GLU A 103 -9.27 7.50 7.27
CA GLU A 103 -10.64 7.82 7.66
C GLU A 103 -11.58 7.21 6.62
N THR A 104 -12.48 6.33 7.07
CA THR A 104 -13.40 5.64 6.19
C THR A 104 -14.52 6.56 5.73
N ALA A 105 -14.73 6.65 4.42
CA ALA A 105 -15.93 7.26 3.85
C ALA A 105 -17.02 6.20 3.67
N ALA A 106 -16.66 5.05 3.10
CA ALA A 106 -17.59 3.93 2.93
C ALA A 106 -16.85 2.61 2.73
N THR A 107 -17.49 1.52 3.10
CA THR A 107 -16.97 0.16 2.94
C THR A 107 -18.07 -0.72 2.37
N PHE A 108 -17.73 -1.60 1.44
CA PHE A 108 -18.63 -2.61 0.92
C PHE A 108 -17.96 -3.98 1.05
N ILE A 109 -18.64 -4.93 1.70
CA ILE A 109 -18.11 -6.27 1.91
C ILE A 109 -19.06 -7.29 1.28
N ASP A 110 -18.51 -8.18 0.48
CA ASP A 110 -19.26 -9.28 -0.12
C ASP A 110 -18.42 -10.56 -0.02
N GLY A 111 -18.66 -11.33 1.03
CA GLY A 111 -17.90 -12.55 1.29
C GLY A 111 -16.42 -12.28 1.48
N ASP A 112 -15.59 -12.86 0.62
CA ASP A 112 -14.14 -12.75 0.70
C ASP A 112 -13.57 -11.58 -0.11
N VAL A 113 -14.45 -10.68 -0.58
CA VAL A 113 -14.06 -9.49 -1.34
C VAL A 113 -14.62 -8.26 -0.64
N ALA A 114 -13.85 -7.19 -0.61
CA ALA A 114 -14.31 -5.92 -0.04
C ALA A 114 -13.71 -4.76 -0.79
N MET A 115 -14.40 -3.62 -0.71
CA MET A 115 -13.91 -2.35 -1.25
C MET A 115 -14.08 -1.30 -0.18
N TRP A 116 -13.07 -0.43 -0.10
CA TRP A 116 -13.02 0.66 0.88
C TRP A 116 -12.65 1.94 0.17
N MET A 117 -13.23 3.05 0.57
CA MET A 117 -12.75 4.36 0.15
C MET A 117 -12.74 5.32 1.32
N GLY A 118 -11.84 6.29 1.25
CA GLY A 118 -11.72 7.28 2.30
C GLY A 118 -10.51 8.16 2.12
N TRP A 119 -10.17 8.87 3.17
CA TRP A 119 -9.00 9.74 3.20
C TRP A 119 -7.84 9.03 3.86
N VAL A 120 -6.64 9.30 3.38
CA VAL A 120 -5.41 8.88 4.06
C VAL A 120 -4.53 10.11 4.23
N THR A 121 -4.11 10.34 5.46
CA THR A 121 -3.30 11.49 5.82
C THR A 121 -1.92 11.02 6.25
N PHE A 122 -0.90 11.59 5.62
CA PHE A 122 0.51 11.27 5.86
C PHE A 122 1.17 12.47 6.51
N THR A 123 1.93 12.24 7.58
CA THR A 123 2.75 13.27 8.21
C THR A 123 4.20 12.85 8.15
N ASP A 124 5.07 13.71 7.63
CA ASP A 124 6.49 13.41 7.53
C ASP A 124 7.26 13.84 8.80
N LYS A 125 8.55 13.56 8.81
CA LYS A 125 9.43 13.83 9.96
C LYS A 125 9.56 15.32 10.30
N ASP A 126 9.22 16.20 9.36
CA ASP A 126 9.29 17.65 9.56
C ASP A 126 7.91 18.23 9.89
N GLY A 127 6.89 17.40 10.03
CA GLY A 127 5.54 17.84 10.37
C GLY A 127 4.69 18.25 9.17
N ASN A 128 5.19 18.07 7.94
CA ASN A 128 4.42 18.37 6.75
C ASN A 128 3.34 17.31 6.53
N VAL A 129 2.14 17.75 6.18
CA VAL A 129 0.97 16.89 6.05
C VAL A 129 0.54 16.80 4.59
N THR A 130 0.31 15.57 4.12
CA THR A 130 -0.24 15.29 2.80
C THR A 130 -1.50 14.44 3.00
N LYS A 131 -2.62 14.90 2.47
CA LYS A 131 -3.90 14.21 2.57
C LYS A 131 -4.37 13.83 1.16
N VAL A 132 -4.67 12.55 0.98
CA VAL A 132 -5.11 12.03 -0.32
C VAL A 132 -6.36 11.18 -0.17
N ASP A 133 -7.13 11.07 -1.24
CA ASP A 133 -8.23 10.13 -1.31
C ASP A 133 -7.71 8.78 -1.82
N LYS A 134 -8.33 7.72 -1.36
CA LYS A 134 -7.97 6.36 -1.75
C LYS A 134 -9.21 5.52 -1.95
N SER A 135 -9.11 4.59 -2.91
CA SER A 135 -10.05 3.48 -3.05
C SER A 135 -9.23 2.19 -3.08
N TRP A 136 -9.50 1.29 -2.16
CA TRP A 136 -8.78 0.02 -2.05
C TRP A 136 -9.73 -1.16 -2.17
N GLY A 137 -9.33 -2.15 -2.97
CA GLY A 137 -10.01 -3.43 -3.02
C GLY A 137 -9.22 -4.47 -2.25
N TYR A 138 -9.93 -5.42 -1.66
CA TYR A 138 -9.34 -6.47 -0.83
C TYR A 138 -9.92 -7.81 -1.21
N LYS A 139 -9.09 -8.83 -1.15
CA LYS A 139 -9.54 -10.21 -1.27
C LYS A 139 -8.85 -11.02 -0.20
N LYS A 140 -9.65 -11.80 0.53
CA LYS A 140 -9.12 -12.74 1.52
C LYS A 140 -8.72 -14.01 0.80
N ASP A 141 -7.56 -14.57 1.14
CA ASP A 141 -7.09 -15.77 0.46
C ASP A 141 -7.92 -17.00 0.82
N GLU A 142 -7.78 -18.07 0.04
CA GLU A 142 -8.56 -19.27 0.23
C GLU A 142 -8.22 -20.02 1.51
N GLU A 143 -7.04 -19.81 2.05
CA GLU A 143 -6.63 -20.45 3.27
C GLU A 143 -7.30 -19.86 4.49
N GLY A 144 -7.92 -18.68 4.34
CA GLY A 144 -8.64 -18.05 5.44
C GLY A 144 -7.79 -17.79 6.65
N LYS A 145 -6.49 -17.70 6.46
CA LYS A 145 -5.60 -17.46 7.57
C LYS A 145 -5.87 -16.12 8.17
N GLU A 146 -5.76 -16.10 9.46
CA GLU A 146 -6.08 -14.94 10.24
C GLU A 146 -5.41 -13.71 9.75
N GLN A 147 -4.49 -13.88 8.91
CA GLN A 147 -3.85 -12.72 8.53
C GLN A 147 -4.62 -11.88 7.65
N HIS A 148 -5.71 -12.30 6.93
CA HIS A 148 -5.82 -11.16 6.17
C HIS A 148 -6.66 -11.14 4.97
N ALA A 149 -7.26 -10.00 4.85
CA ALA A 149 -7.59 -9.40 3.58
C ALA A 149 -6.30 -8.93 2.93
N GLU A 150 -5.96 -9.47 1.79
CA GLU A 150 -4.84 -8.94 1.02
C GLU A 150 -5.33 -7.75 0.22
N ALA A 151 -4.51 -6.72 0.16
CA ALA A 151 -4.89 -5.51 -0.53
C ALA A 151 -4.71 -5.65 -2.03
N HIS A 152 -5.81 -5.45 -2.75
CA HIS A 152 -5.81 -5.28 -4.19
C HIS A 152 -6.29 -3.87 -4.44
N LEU A 153 -5.49 -3.04 -5.07
CA LEU A 153 -5.89 -1.67 -5.31
C LEU A 153 -6.65 -1.57 -6.63
N PHE A 154 -7.84 -1.05 -6.56
CA PHE A 154 -8.66 -0.78 -7.73
C PHE A 154 -8.55 0.65 -8.16
#